data_3802663cea5781e6eb1785cebc0d1f87
#
_entry.id   3802663cea5781e6eb1785cebc0d1f87
#
_cell.length_a   1.000
_cell.length_b   1.000
_cell.length_c   1.000
_cell.angle_alpha   90.00
_cell.angle_beta   90.00
_cell.angle_gamma   90.00
#
_symmetry.space_group_name_H-M   'P 1'
#
loop_
_entity.id
_entity.type
_entity.pdbx_description
1 polymer ?
#
loop_
_entity_poly.entity_id
_entity_poly.type
_entity_poly.pdbx_seq_one_letter_code
_entity_poly.pdbx_strand_id
1 'polypeptide(L)'
;MKRGWLALVVLVTAAVCSLAVSCSKPVLGCDYRLTVTWQERKSVTEPIPLTTAKVYAFFVNPDEWEVTSIENARAGIATAVGDSSRTRSYDMVAEASGEAGNVFDLRFATTPVMLLVVDTAYPMWATGNANVVAGLANMYVTIKFTPLDWKEGADEPVVKTPWKFYGYKDVHIPIRTQLRITPAVFREGEYRSTLMTSARCYAYYGFDKANGGRGTSWEQAASGRAERKKEQDSDEYVEFPFDVEAVWVDKQLTMELSDSSVMLVLYADPAQEAENKIYAYGYLDLSSNPVEMTKTLSVDLNKSGDTWTSDIWTVVVERPDTPVPEPES
;
A
#
# COMPACT_ATOMS: atom_id res chain seq x y z
N MET A 1 -41.97 -43.62 64.38
CA MET A 1 -40.84 -43.72 63.48
C MET A 1 -41.12 -43.46 62.00
N LYS A 2 -42.35 -43.28 61.51
CA LYS A 2 -42.59 -43.03 60.07
C LYS A 2 -42.58 -41.54 59.65
N ARG A 3 -42.64 -40.58 60.55
CA ARG A 3 -42.62 -39.15 60.22
C ARG A 3 -41.24 -38.55 60.05
N GLY A 4 -40.20 -39.11 60.65
CA GLY A 4 -38.83 -38.64 60.53
C GLY A 4 -38.18 -38.99 59.15
N TRP A 5 -38.57 -40.10 58.56
CA TRP A 5 -38.06 -40.56 57.28
C TRP A 5 -38.56 -39.74 56.11
N LEU A 6 -39.82 -39.26 56.18
CA LEU A 6 -40.38 -38.40 55.15
C LEU A 6 -39.71 -37.02 55.13
N ALA A 7 -39.35 -36.46 56.27
CA ALA A 7 -38.66 -35.19 56.37
C ALA A 7 -37.20 -35.29 55.81
N LEU A 8 -36.55 -36.41 56.09
CA LEU A 8 -35.19 -36.65 55.58
C LEU A 8 -35.14 -36.82 54.03
N VAL A 9 -36.10 -37.54 53.45
CA VAL A 9 -36.20 -37.74 51.99
C VAL A 9 -36.50 -36.42 51.28
N VAL A 10 -37.39 -35.57 51.84
CA VAL A 10 -37.72 -34.27 51.29
C VAL A 10 -36.52 -33.31 51.35
N LEU A 11 -35.74 -33.37 52.46
CA LEU A 11 -34.54 -32.54 52.60
C LEU A 11 -33.39 -32.96 51.65
N VAL A 12 -33.21 -34.26 51.43
CA VAL A 12 -32.22 -34.79 50.49
C VAL A 12 -32.62 -34.51 49.06
N THR A 13 -33.89 -34.64 48.68
CA THR A 13 -34.36 -34.27 47.33
C THR A 13 -34.28 -32.79 47.07
N ALA A 14 -34.56 -31.93 48.05
CA ALA A 14 -34.41 -30.47 47.92
C ALA A 14 -32.90 -30.07 47.76
N ALA A 15 -32.01 -30.71 48.51
CA ALA A 15 -30.57 -30.49 48.39
C ALA A 15 -30.00 -30.98 47.04
N VAL A 16 -30.48 -32.12 46.53
CA VAL A 16 -30.08 -32.61 45.19
C VAL A 16 -30.65 -31.74 44.08
N CYS A 17 -31.89 -31.24 44.19
CA CYS A 17 -32.46 -30.29 43.24
C CYS A 17 -31.71 -28.92 43.27
N SER A 18 -31.30 -28.44 44.44
CA SER A 18 -30.54 -27.18 44.52
C SER A 18 -29.12 -27.31 44.02
N LEU A 19 -28.53 -28.51 44.08
CA LEU A 19 -27.21 -28.79 43.46
C LEU A 19 -27.32 -28.99 41.94
N ALA A 20 -28.46 -29.41 41.41
CA ALA A 20 -28.68 -29.56 39.98
C ALA A 20 -28.97 -28.22 39.25
N VAL A 21 -29.43 -27.19 39.97
CA VAL A 21 -29.68 -25.86 39.40
C VAL A 21 -28.43 -24.98 39.37
N SER A 22 -27.33 -25.40 40.01
CA SER A 22 -26.10 -24.61 40.10
C SER A 22 -25.02 -24.98 39.11
N CYS A 23 -25.31 -25.82 38.11
CA CYS A 23 -24.41 -26.08 37.01
C CYS A 23 -24.85 -25.37 35.73
N SER A 24 -25.15 -24.07 35.79
CA SER A 24 -24.94 -23.21 34.65
C SER A 24 -23.43 -23.14 34.46
N LYS A 25 -22.90 -23.89 33.48
CA LYS A 25 -21.52 -23.73 33.06
C LYS A 25 -21.26 -22.23 32.90
N PRO A 26 -20.21 -21.65 33.52
CA PRO A 26 -19.92 -20.26 33.29
C PRO A 26 -19.80 -20.11 31.78
N VAL A 27 -20.54 -19.20 31.19
CA VAL A 27 -20.40 -18.82 29.82
C VAL A 27 -19.01 -18.18 29.74
N LEU A 28 -18.01 -18.98 29.39
CA LEU A 28 -16.65 -18.53 29.22
C LEU A 28 -16.64 -17.65 27.95
N GLY A 29 -16.66 -16.33 28.16
CA GLY A 29 -16.46 -15.39 27.07
C GLY A 29 -15.10 -15.64 26.44
N CYS A 30 -15.02 -15.62 25.13
CA CYS A 30 -13.76 -15.66 24.39
C CYS A 30 -13.34 -14.23 24.05
N ASP A 31 -12.13 -13.87 24.43
CA ASP A 31 -11.49 -12.63 23.96
C ASP A 31 -10.94 -12.88 22.54
N TYR A 32 -11.45 -12.11 21.60
CA TYR A 32 -11.09 -12.22 20.19
C TYR A 32 -10.32 -10.96 19.77
N ARG A 33 -9.07 -11.13 19.36
CA ARG A 33 -8.25 -10.05 18.86
C ARG A 33 -8.04 -10.22 17.37
N LEU A 34 -8.44 -9.21 16.62
CA LEU A 34 -8.33 -9.13 15.18
C LEU A 34 -7.32 -8.05 14.78
N THR A 35 -6.26 -8.45 14.06
CA THR A 35 -5.33 -7.51 13.46
C THR A 35 -5.64 -7.38 11.98
N VAL A 36 -5.88 -6.17 11.51
CA VAL A 36 -6.20 -5.90 10.11
C VAL A 36 -5.01 -5.23 9.45
N THR A 37 -4.56 -5.82 8.35
CA THR A 37 -3.41 -5.36 7.58
C THR A 37 -3.74 -5.27 6.11
N TRP A 38 -2.93 -4.53 5.41
CA TRP A 38 -3.02 -4.27 3.99
C TRP A 38 -1.69 -4.59 3.31
N GLN A 39 -1.74 -5.23 2.16
CA GLN A 39 -0.57 -5.43 1.32
C GLN A 39 -0.83 -4.84 -0.06
N GLU A 40 -0.37 -3.64 -0.28
CA GLU A 40 -0.60 -2.91 -1.54
C GLU A 40 0.08 -3.57 -2.74
N ARG A 41 1.21 -4.24 -2.52
CA ARG A 41 2.14 -4.64 -3.60
C ARG A 41 2.75 -6.01 -3.35
N LYS A 42 3.12 -6.70 -4.43
CA LYS A 42 3.85 -7.97 -4.36
C LYS A 42 5.23 -7.85 -3.70
N SER A 43 5.86 -6.70 -3.83
CA SER A 43 7.20 -6.44 -3.29
C SER A 43 7.23 -6.08 -1.80
N VAL A 44 6.09 -5.85 -1.18
CA VAL A 44 6.02 -5.56 0.26
C VAL A 44 6.17 -6.86 1.03
N THR A 45 7.26 -7.00 1.78
CA THR A 45 7.51 -8.14 2.64
C THR A 45 6.68 -8.10 3.93
N GLU A 46 6.42 -6.90 4.46
CA GLU A 46 5.65 -6.70 5.66
C GLU A 46 4.30 -6.03 5.36
N PRO A 47 3.18 -6.59 5.87
CA PRO A 47 1.87 -5.97 5.72
C PRO A 47 1.79 -4.64 6.46
N ILE A 48 1.17 -3.65 5.82
CA ILE A 48 0.96 -2.32 6.40
C ILE A 48 -0.29 -2.36 7.29
N PRO A 49 -0.31 -1.71 8.47
CA PRO A 49 -1.49 -1.55 9.27
C PRO A 49 -2.62 -0.85 8.51
N LEU A 50 -3.83 -1.43 8.48
CA LEU A 50 -5.01 -0.81 7.88
C LEU A 50 -5.75 0.01 8.92
N THR A 51 -5.40 1.28 9.04
CA THR A 51 -5.90 2.20 10.08
C THR A 51 -7.30 2.75 9.80
N THR A 52 -7.79 2.59 8.57
CA THR A 52 -9.13 3.00 8.13
C THR A 52 -10.18 1.91 8.25
N ALA A 53 -9.79 0.73 8.77
CA ALA A 53 -10.71 -0.38 8.96
C ALA A 53 -11.74 -0.11 10.08
N LYS A 54 -12.94 -0.68 9.89
CA LYS A 54 -13.95 -0.87 10.95
C LYS A 54 -14.30 -2.34 11.03
N VAL A 55 -14.61 -2.80 12.23
CA VAL A 55 -15.00 -4.19 12.49
C VAL A 55 -16.34 -4.24 13.18
N TYR A 56 -17.26 -4.98 12.58
CA TYR A 56 -18.60 -5.23 13.13
C TYR A 56 -18.78 -6.71 13.42
N ALA A 57 -19.50 -7.02 14.50
CA ALA A 57 -19.90 -8.38 14.85
C ALA A 57 -21.43 -8.51 14.81
N PHE A 58 -21.89 -9.61 14.25
CA PHE A 58 -23.29 -10.01 14.18
C PHE A 58 -23.45 -11.35 14.89
N PHE A 59 -24.32 -11.43 15.87
CA PHE A 59 -24.61 -12.67 16.59
C PHE A 59 -25.62 -13.50 15.81
N VAL A 60 -25.16 -14.02 14.68
CA VAL A 60 -25.95 -14.77 13.70
C VAL A 60 -25.15 -15.94 13.13
N ASN A 61 -25.90 -16.88 12.55
CA ASN A 61 -25.30 -17.91 11.74
C ASN A 61 -24.78 -17.29 10.41
N PRO A 62 -23.48 -17.32 10.14
CA PRO A 62 -22.90 -16.75 8.92
C PRO A 62 -23.32 -17.43 7.63
N ASP A 63 -23.94 -18.62 7.69
CA ASP A 63 -24.48 -19.30 6.51
C ASP A 63 -25.87 -18.75 6.13
N GLU A 64 -26.52 -18.03 7.03
CA GLU A 64 -27.86 -17.45 6.81
C GLU A 64 -27.84 -15.96 6.51
N TRP A 65 -26.70 -15.32 6.67
CA TRP A 65 -26.53 -13.87 6.49
C TRP A 65 -25.29 -13.54 5.69
N GLU A 66 -25.39 -12.51 4.86
CA GLU A 66 -24.32 -12.02 4.01
C GLU A 66 -24.29 -10.49 3.96
N VAL A 67 -23.18 -9.92 3.51
CA VAL A 67 -23.04 -8.50 3.21
C VAL A 67 -22.91 -8.35 1.71
N THR A 68 -23.89 -7.72 1.07
CA THR A 68 -24.07 -7.76 -0.39
C THR A 68 -23.50 -6.56 -1.13
N SER A 69 -23.17 -5.47 -0.43
CA SER A 69 -22.60 -4.26 -1.05
C SER A 69 -21.65 -3.52 -0.11
N ILE A 70 -20.83 -2.63 -0.68
CA ILE A 70 -19.93 -1.78 0.10
C ILE A 70 -20.69 -0.78 0.97
N GLU A 71 -21.84 -0.30 0.53
CA GLU A 71 -22.71 0.60 1.30
C GLU A 71 -23.24 -0.10 2.53
N ASN A 72 -23.72 -1.33 2.38
CA ASN A 72 -24.14 -2.18 3.48
C ASN A 72 -22.96 -2.50 4.41
N ALA A 73 -21.79 -2.81 3.86
CA ALA A 73 -20.60 -3.06 4.66
C ALA A 73 -20.22 -1.85 5.51
N ARG A 74 -20.16 -0.66 4.92
CA ARG A 74 -19.85 0.59 5.64
C ARG A 74 -20.89 0.97 6.68
N ALA A 75 -22.16 0.65 6.42
CA ALA A 75 -23.26 0.85 7.37
C ALA A 75 -23.34 -0.23 8.45
N GLY A 76 -22.57 -1.32 8.35
CA GLY A 76 -22.66 -2.46 9.26
C GLY A 76 -24.00 -3.17 9.13
N ILE A 77 -24.48 -3.40 7.91
CA ILE A 77 -25.76 -4.05 7.61
C ILE A 77 -25.52 -5.40 6.94
N ALA A 78 -26.14 -6.44 7.45
CA ALA A 78 -26.21 -7.75 6.84
C ALA A 78 -27.61 -8.02 6.27
N THR A 79 -27.68 -8.81 5.21
CA THR A 79 -28.91 -9.22 4.51
C THR A 79 -29.07 -10.74 4.65
N ALA A 80 -30.28 -11.22 4.82
CA ALA A 80 -30.51 -12.66 4.88
C ALA A 80 -30.27 -13.33 3.51
N VAL A 81 -29.58 -14.46 3.52
CA VAL A 81 -29.31 -15.22 2.29
C VAL A 81 -30.62 -15.66 1.64
N GLY A 82 -30.82 -15.31 0.39
CA GLY A 82 -32.03 -15.62 -0.36
C GLY A 82 -33.24 -14.72 -0.08
N ASP A 83 -33.14 -13.74 0.80
CA ASP A 83 -34.21 -12.78 1.09
C ASP A 83 -33.66 -11.37 1.33
N SER A 84 -33.52 -10.60 0.25
CA SER A 84 -32.96 -9.24 0.28
C SER A 84 -33.83 -8.23 1.06
N SER A 85 -35.07 -8.55 1.38
CA SER A 85 -35.95 -7.69 2.16
C SER A 85 -35.65 -7.76 3.67
N ARG A 86 -35.01 -8.83 4.13
CA ARG A 86 -34.61 -9.00 5.52
C ARG A 86 -33.19 -8.50 5.75
N THR A 87 -33.08 -7.40 6.44
CA THR A 87 -31.79 -6.80 6.82
C THR A 87 -31.68 -6.69 8.33
N ARG A 88 -30.46 -6.64 8.84
CA ARG A 88 -30.16 -6.34 10.24
C ARG A 88 -28.88 -5.53 10.37
N SER A 89 -28.84 -4.70 11.40
CA SER A 89 -27.62 -4.01 11.80
C SER A 89 -26.73 -4.90 12.67
N TYR A 90 -25.47 -4.53 12.80
CA TYR A 90 -24.52 -5.17 13.70
C TYR A 90 -25.02 -5.18 15.16
N ASP A 91 -24.55 -6.15 15.92
CA ASP A 91 -24.80 -6.23 17.37
C ASP A 91 -23.69 -5.57 18.18
N MET A 92 -22.45 -5.53 17.61
CA MET A 92 -21.28 -4.93 18.24
C MET A 92 -20.38 -4.29 17.18
N VAL A 93 -19.78 -3.15 17.52
CA VAL A 93 -18.67 -2.56 16.79
C VAL A 93 -17.42 -2.59 17.66
N ALA A 94 -16.30 -3.02 17.10
CA ALA A 94 -15.04 -2.98 17.80
C ALA A 94 -14.36 -1.63 17.61
N GLU A 95 -13.81 -1.10 18.68
CA GLU A 95 -12.94 0.06 18.63
C GLU A 95 -11.51 -0.38 18.31
N ALA A 96 -10.83 0.42 17.48
CA ALA A 96 -9.44 0.18 17.18
C ALA A 96 -8.56 0.45 18.40
N SER A 97 -7.63 -0.45 18.67
CA SER A 97 -6.67 -0.38 19.75
C SER A 97 -5.23 -0.55 19.26
N GLY A 98 -4.25 -0.28 20.11
CA GLY A 98 -2.83 -0.37 19.79
C GLY A 98 -2.30 0.89 19.09
N GLU A 99 -0.96 1.02 19.04
CA GLU A 99 -0.29 2.21 18.49
C GLU A 99 -0.60 2.44 17.00
N ALA A 100 -0.78 1.35 16.25
CA ALA A 100 -1.05 1.43 14.81
C ALA A 100 -2.53 1.60 14.47
N GLY A 101 -3.46 1.54 15.45
CA GLY A 101 -4.90 1.72 15.20
C GLY A 101 -5.55 0.64 14.32
N ASN A 102 -4.95 -0.53 14.19
CA ASN A 102 -5.40 -1.62 13.33
C ASN A 102 -5.68 -2.93 14.08
N VAL A 103 -5.67 -2.89 15.40
CA VAL A 103 -5.99 -4.01 16.27
C VAL A 103 -7.37 -3.79 16.86
N PHE A 104 -8.24 -4.79 16.83
CA PHE A 104 -9.63 -4.74 17.27
C PHE A 104 -9.86 -5.83 18.30
N ASP A 105 -10.24 -5.44 19.51
CA ASP A 105 -10.55 -6.36 20.59
C ASP A 105 -12.08 -6.51 20.73
N LEU A 106 -12.53 -7.74 20.71
CA LEU A 106 -13.94 -8.14 20.82
C LEU A 106 -14.07 -9.22 21.86
N ARG A 107 -15.20 -9.26 22.58
CA ARG A 107 -15.48 -10.33 23.51
C ARG A 107 -16.84 -10.95 23.22
N PHE A 108 -16.83 -12.24 22.95
CA PHE A 108 -18.03 -13.00 22.62
C PHE A 108 -18.42 -13.94 23.76
N ALA A 109 -19.68 -13.87 24.15
CA ALA A 109 -20.27 -14.81 25.09
C ALA A 109 -21.11 -15.88 24.38
N THR A 110 -21.44 -15.67 23.13
CA THR A 110 -22.32 -16.52 22.31
C THR A 110 -21.67 -16.89 20.98
N THR A 111 -22.13 -17.99 20.41
CA THR A 111 -21.81 -18.44 19.04
C THR A 111 -23.10 -18.85 18.34
N PRO A 112 -23.22 -18.81 17.03
CA PRO A 112 -22.21 -18.35 16.06
C PRO A 112 -22.11 -16.83 15.95
N VAL A 113 -20.96 -16.33 15.46
CA VAL A 113 -20.71 -14.92 15.21
C VAL A 113 -20.19 -14.72 13.80
N MET A 114 -20.85 -13.87 13.04
CA MET A 114 -20.33 -13.36 11.78
C MET A 114 -19.56 -12.06 12.06
N LEU A 115 -18.35 -11.96 11.56
CA LEU A 115 -17.53 -10.74 11.58
C LEU A 115 -17.54 -10.10 10.21
N LEU A 116 -17.61 -8.77 10.20
CA LEU A 116 -17.45 -7.94 9.03
C LEU A 116 -16.31 -6.95 9.27
N VAL A 117 -15.31 -6.98 8.41
CA VAL A 117 -14.25 -5.97 8.35
C VAL A 117 -14.45 -5.16 7.09
N VAL A 118 -14.52 -3.86 7.20
CA VAL A 118 -14.69 -2.96 6.06
C VAL A 118 -13.66 -1.85 6.12
N ASP A 119 -13.09 -1.51 4.97
CA ASP A 119 -12.29 -0.30 4.85
C ASP A 119 -13.18 0.90 4.54
N THR A 120 -13.00 1.99 5.29
CA THR A 120 -13.78 3.21 5.07
C THR A 120 -13.24 4.07 3.93
N ALA A 121 -11.96 3.92 3.59
CA ALA A 121 -11.30 4.68 2.52
C ALA A 121 -11.46 3.98 1.17
N TYR A 122 -11.24 2.66 1.11
CA TYR A 122 -11.32 1.88 -0.12
C TYR A 122 -12.57 1.00 -0.16
N PRO A 123 -13.11 0.69 -1.36
CA PRO A 123 -14.32 -0.13 -1.49
C PRO A 123 -13.98 -1.64 -1.34
N MET A 124 -13.55 -2.03 -0.16
CA MET A 124 -13.23 -3.42 0.15
C MET A 124 -13.76 -3.82 1.53
N TRP A 125 -14.20 -5.05 1.65
CA TRP A 125 -14.61 -5.64 2.91
C TRP A 125 -14.35 -7.14 2.93
N ALA A 126 -14.38 -7.72 4.12
CA ALA A 126 -14.30 -9.16 4.31
C ALA A 126 -15.32 -9.60 5.34
N THR A 127 -15.95 -10.74 5.10
CA THR A 127 -16.79 -11.42 6.08
C THR A 127 -16.16 -12.72 6.51
N GLY A 128 -16.30 -13.07 7.78
CA GLY A 128 -15.77 -14.30 8.33
C GLY A 128 -16.50 -14.74 9.57
N ASN A 129 -16.21 -15.97 10.00
CA ASN A 129 -16.85 -16.60 11.15
C ASN A 129 -15.90 -16.57 12.33
N ALA A 130 -16.37 -16.08 13.46
CA ALA A 130 -15.72 -16.32 14.73
C ALA A 130 -16.40 -17.52 15.40
N ASN A 131 -15.83 -18.71 15.17
CA ASN A 131 -16.25 -19.89 15.91
C ASN A 131 -15.58 -19.89 17.28
N VAL A 132 -16.29 -19.43 18.28
CA VAL A 132 -15.83 -19.53 19.66
C VAL A 132 -15.94 -20.98 20.09
N VAL A 133 -14.82 -21.67 20.11
CA VAL A 133 -14.77 -23.05 20.62
C VAL A 133 -14.86 -22.99 22.14
N ALA A 134 -15.81 -23.72 22.72
CA ALA A 134 -15.97 -23.80 24.16
C ALA A 134 -14.64 -24.22 24.81
N GLY A 135 -14.11 -23.37 25.68
CA GLY A 135 -12.85 -23.62 26.39
C GLY A 135 -11.62 -22.84 25.87
N LEU A 136 -11.71 -22.13 24.76
CA LEU A 136 -10.65 -21.19 24.35
C LEU A 136 -10.85 -19.86 25.04
N ALA A 137 -9.86 -19.41 25.81
CA ALA A 137 -9.89 -18.13 26.49
C ALA A 137 -9.65 -16.95 25.52
N ASN A 138 -8.81 -17.15 24.52
CA ASN A 138 -8.37 -16.10 23.62
C ASN A 138 -8.21 -16.62 22.17
N MET A 139 -8.60 -15.82 21.20
CA MET A 139 -8.35 -16.06 19.78
C MET A 139 -7.67 -14.85 19.16
N TYR A 140 -6.57 -15.10 18.44
CA TYR A 140 -5.82 -14.08 17.71
C TYR A 140 -5.91 -14.39 16.21
N VAL A 141 -6.42 -13.46 15.44
CA VAL A 141 -6.58 -13.61 14.00
C VAL A 141 -5.99 -12.39 13.28
N THR A 142 -5.28 -12.64 12.20
CA THR A 142 -4.82 -11.58 11.30
C THR A 142 -5.55 -11.68 9.98
N ILE A 143 -6.17 -10.58 9.56
CA ILE A 143 -6.74 -10.42 8.23
C ILE A 143 -5.79 -9.56 7.41
N LYS A 144 -5.46 -10.06 6.23
CA LYS A 144 -4.62 -9.38 5.28
C LYS A 144 -5.40 -9.15 3.99
N PHE A 145 -5.76 -7.91 3.75
CA PHE A 145 -6.29 -7.50 2.45
C PHE A 145 -5.13 -7.41 1.45
N THR A 146 -5.36 -7.92 0.24
CA THR A 146 -4.38 -7.81 -0.84
C THR A 146 -5.08 -7.85 -2.19
N PRO A 147 -4.82 -6.90 -3.09
CA PRO A 147 -5.37 -6.92 -4.44
C PRO A 147 -4.91 -8.13 -5.26
N LEU A 148 -3.84 -8.80 -4.84
CA LEU A 148 -3.33 -10.01 -5.50
C LEU A 148 -4.27 -11.21 -5.38
N ASP A 149 -5.15 -11.17 -4.39
CA ASP A 149 -6.10 -12.22 -4.11
C ASP A 149 -7.44 -11.98 -4.80
N TRP A 150 -7.61 -10.84 -5.46
CA TRP A 150 -8.86 -10.45 -6.11
C TRP A 150 -8.90 -11.00 -7.53
N LYS A 151 -10.01 -11.63 -7.88
CA LYS A 151 -10.26 -12.07 -9.23
C LYS A 151 -10.61 -10.87 -10.12
N GLU A 152 -10.22 -10.94 -11.37
CA GLU A 152 -10.65 -10.02 -12.39
C GLU A 152 -12.17 -10.18 -12.64
N GLY A 153 -12.95 -9.12 -12.40
CA GLY A 153 -14.41 -9.17 -12.43
C GLY A 153 -15.03 -9.32 -11.04
N ALA A 154 -14.86 -8.35 -10.21
CA ALA A 154 -14.91 -8.33 -8.74
C ALA A 154 -16.28 -8.44 -8.05
N ASP A 155 -17.33 -8.90 -8.71
CA ASP A 155 -18.60 -9.21 -8.05
C ASP A 155 -18.60 -10.58 -7.35
N GLU A 156 -17.55 -11.39 -7.56
CA GLU A 156 -17.40 -12.67 -6.89
C GLU A 156 -16.41 -12.60 -5.73
N PRO A 157 -16.79 -13.08 -4.54
CA PRO A 157 -15.90 -13.08 -3.39
C PRO A 157 -14.71 -14.01 -3.64
N VAL A 158 -13.51 -13.54 -3.31
CA VAL A 158 -12.36 -14.43 -3.17
C VAL A 158 -12.49 -15.18 -1.85
N VAL A 159 -12.72 -16.48 -1.93
CA VAL A 159 -12.91 -17.31 -0.74
C VAL A 159 -11.56 -17.78 -0.22
N LYS A 160 -11.16 -17.25 0.94
CA LYS A 160 -10.07 -17.78 1.75
C LYS A 160 -10.66 -18.22 3.08
N THR A 161 -10.85 -19.51 3.24
CA THR A 161 -11.44 -20.04 4.48
C THR A 161 -10.58 -19.67 5.69
N PRO A 162 -11.16 -19.12 6.77
CA PRO A 162 -12.60 -18.91 7.02
C PRO A 162 -13.17 -17.56 6.53
N TRP A 163 -12.41 -16.78 5.76
CA TRP A 163 -12.79 -15.42 5.35
C TRP A 163 -13.12 -15.34 3.88
N LYS A 164 -14.19 -14.61 3.55
CA LYS A 164 -14.56 -14.19 2.20
C LYS A 164 -14.19 -12.74 2.01
N PHE A 165 -13.40 -12.43 0.98
CA PHE A 165 -12.94 -11.09 0.66
C PHE A 165 -13.68 -10.55 -0.56
N TYR A 166 -14.07 -9.30 -0.48
CA TYR A 166 -14.76 -8.58 -1.53
C TYR A 166 -13.98 -7.28 -1.81
N GLY A 167 -13.90 -6.90 -3.07
CA GLY A 167 -13.29 -5.66 -3.50
C GLY A 167 -13.70 -5.34 -4.92
N TYR A 168 -13.52 -4.10 -5.32
CA TYR A 168 -13.81 -3.70 -6.69
C TYR A 168 -12.56 -3.76 -7.55
N LYS A 169 -12.75 -4.17 -8.83
CA LYS A 169 -11.70 -4.24 -9.84
C LYS A 169 -10.94 -2.91 -10.00
N ASP A 170 -11.65 -1.80 -9.80
CA ASP A 170 -11.17 -0.44 -10.00
C ASP A 170 -10.70 0.24 -8.70
N VAL A 171 -10.32 -0.52 -7.68
CA VAL A 171 -9.61 0.08 -6.55
C VAL A 171 -8.26 0.56 -7.07
N HIS A 172 -8.24 1.84 -7.42
CA HIS A 172 -7.00 2.51 -7.77
C HIS A 172 -6.16 2.61 -6.50
N ILE A 173 -5.22 1.71 -6.35
CA ILE A 173 -4.25 1.77 -5.27
C ILE A 173 -3.27 2.88 -5.65
N PRO A 174 -3.20 3.95 -4.88
CA PRO A 174 -2.27 5.02 -5.20
C PRO A 174 -0.85 4.47 -5.19
N ILE A 175 -0.13 4.73 -6.27
CA ILE A 175 1.29 4.41 -6.36
C ILE A 175 2.01 5.29 -5.34
N ARG A 176 2.84 4.67 -4.50
CA ARG A 176 3.72 5.36 -3.57
C ARG A 176 5.07 4.66 -3.58
N THR A 177 5.93 5.11 -4.46
CA THR A 177 7.28 4.58 -4.59
C THR A 177 8.28 5.58 -4.05
N GLN A 178 9.03 5.20 -3.03
CA GLN A 178 10.18 5.98 -2.60
C GLN A 178 11.35 5.69 -3.53
N LEU A 179 11.75 6.68 -4.31
CA LEU A 179 12.90 6.60 -5.19
C LEU A 179 14.12 7.24 -4.53
N ARG A 180 15.24 6.52 -4.57
CA ARG A 180 16.55 7.01 -4.14
C ARG A 180 17.52 6.95 -5.31
N ILE A 181 18.21 8.07 -5.59
CA ILE A 181 19.15 8.17 -6.69
C ILE A 181 20.52 8.54 -6.13
N THR A 182 21.54 7.79 -6.52
CA THR A 182 22.94 8.12 -6.23
C THR A 182 23.60 8.67 -7.50
N PRO A 183 23.71 10.01 -7.64
CA PRO A 183 24.39 10.59 -8.80
C PRO A 183 25.91 10.60 -8.56
N ALA A 184 26.64 9.98 -9.48
CA ALA A 184 28.10 9.85 -9.41
C ALA A 184 28.76 10.26 -10.72
N VAL A 185 29.95 10.85 -10.64
CA VAL A 185 30.73 11.27 -11.79
C VAL A 185 32.15 10.70 -11.72
N PHE A 186 32.64 10.18 -12.82
CA PHE A 186 34.07 9.90 -13.07
C PHE A 186 34.65 11.08 -13.80
N ARG A 187 35.53 11.84 -13.14
CA ARG A 187 36.23 12.95 -13.76
C ARG A 187 37.41 12.46 -14.58
N GLU A 188 37.89 13.31 -15.46
CA GLU A 188 39.02 12.98 -16.32
C GLU A 188 40.26 12.60 -15.48
N GLY A 189 40.85 11.45 -15.79
CA GLY A 189 42.02 10.91 -15.07
C GLY A 189 41.69 10.28 -13.69
N GLU A 190 40.45 10.25 -13.24
CA GLU A 190 40.06 9.61 -11.98
C GLU A 190 39.62 8.15 -12.22
N TYR A 191 40.10 7.24 -11.35
CA TYR A 191 39.69 5.82 -11.35
C TYR A 191 38.48 5.53 -10.44
N ARG A 192 38.03 6.51 -9.68
CA ARG A 192 36.90 6.37 -8.75
C ARG A 192 35.86 7.43 -9.04
N SER A 193 34.61 7.01 -9.01
CA SER A 193 33.50 7.95 -9.07
C SER A 193 33.39 8.77 -7.79
N THR A 194 33.04 10.03 -7.94
CA THR A 194 32.71 10.93 -6.85
C THR A 194 31.21 11.29 -6.91
N LEU A 195 30.64 11.65 -5.75
CA LEU A 195 29.25 12.06 -5.69
C LEU A 195 29.07 13.45 -6.32
N MET A 196 28.09 13.61 -7.19
CA MET A 196 27.69 14.91 -7.74
C MET A 196 26.80 15.65 -6.74
N THR A 197 27.39 16.39 -5.81
CA THR A 197 26.63 17.08 -4.76
C THR A 197 25.81 18.27 -5.24
N SER A 198 26.10 18.77 -6.43
CA SER A 198 25.36 19.84 -7.13
C SER A 198 24.14 19.33 -7.88
N ALA A 199 23.96 18.00 -7.97
CA ALA A 199 22.90 17.44 -8.76
C ALA A 199 21.51 17.73 -8.17
N ARG A 200 20.58 18.04 -9.06
CA ARG A 200 19.13 18.11 -8.77
C ARG A 200 18.39 17.17 -9.68
N CYS A 201 17.28 16.62 -9.21
CA CYS A 201 16.46 15.70 -9.98
C CYS A 201 14.98 16.06 -9.85
N TYR A 202 14.29 16.03 -10.97
CA TYR A 202 12.87 16.29 -11.10
C TYR A 202 12.17 15.08 -11.70
N ALA A 203 10.93 14.84 -11.26
CA ALA A 203 10.05 13.83 -11.82
C ALA A 203 8.87 14.49 -12.56
N TYR A 204 8.50 13.89 -13.68
CA TYR A 204 7.39 14.32 -14.55
C TYR A 204 6.42 13.14 -14.71
N TYR A 205 5.16 13.33 -14.34
CA TYR A 205 4.14 12.30 -14.37
C TYR A 205 3.47 12.19 -15.74
N GLY A 206 3.09 10.97 -16.09
CA GLY A 206 2.50 10.69 -17.39
C GLY A 206 3.47 10.84 -18.55
N PHE A 207 4.78 10.84 -18.29
CA PHE A 207 5.83 10.86 -19.30
C PHE A 207 6.41 9.45 -19.45
N ASP A 208 6.33 8.93 -20.65
CA ASP A 208 6.92 7.66 -21.03
C ASP A 208 7.69 7.77 -22.36
N LYS A 209 8.36 6.69 -22.72
CA LYS A 209 9.13 6.65 -23.97
C LYS A 209 8.23 6.68 -25.20
N ALA A 210 6.97 6.21 -25.09
CA ALA A 210 6.05 6.16 -26.23
C ALA A 210 5.45 7.54 -26.54
N ASN A 211 5.18 8.36 -25.51
CA ASN A 211 4.69 9.73 -25.71
C ASN A 211 5.79 10.76 -25.99
N GLY A 212 7.05 10.29 -26.20
CA GLY A 212 8.16 11.10 -26.61
C GLY A 212 8.62 12.15 -25.59
N GLY A 213 8.39 11.87 -24.29
CA GLY A 213 8.93 12.70 -23.23
C GLY A 213 10.45 12.84 -23.34
N ARG A 214 10.98 14.03 -23.16
CA ARG A 214 12.41 14.30 -23.26
C ARG A 214 12.85 15.53 -22.47
N GLY A 215 14.09 15.51 -21.98
CA GLY A 215 14.80 16.71 -21.62
C GLY A 215 15.65 17.11 -22.83
N THR A 216 15.56 18.34 -23.27
CA THR A 216 16.20 18.78 -24.54
C THR A 216 17.50 19.51 -24.34
N SER A 217 17.67 20.19 -23.20
CA SER A 217 18.91 20.93 -22.89
C SER A 217 19.14 21.00 -21.39
N TRP A 218 20.39 21.38 -21.03
CA TRP A 218 20.72 21.64 -19.64
C TRP A 218 19.89 22.79 -19.07
N GLU A 219 19.63 23.85 -19.83
CA GLU A 219 18.85 25.02 -19.39
C GLU A 219 17.40 24.65 -19.08
N GLN A 220 16.78 23.78 -19.89
CA GLN A 220 15.46 23.24 -19.59
C GLN A 220 15.49 22.41 -18.32
N ALA A 221 16.44 21.48 -18.18
CA ALA A 221 16.59 20.69 -16.97
C ALA A 221 16.79 21.56 -15.74
N ALA A 222 17.65 22.60 -15.83
CA ALA A 222 17.91 23.52 -14.75
C ALA A 222 16.69 24.40 -14.38
N SER A 223 15.81 24.68 -15.33
CA SER A 223 14.56 25.42 -15.10
C SER A 223 13.40 24.51 -14.60
N GLY A 224 13.63 23.22 -14.44
CA GLY A 224 12.61 22.26 -14.05
C GLY A 224 11.54 22.05 -15.11
N ARG A 225 11.94 22.06 -16.37
CA ARG A 225 11.04 21.86 -17.52
C ARG A 225 11.46 20.68 -18.35
N ALA A 226 10.47 20.01 -18.90
CA ALA A 226 10.63 18.92 -19.86
C ALA A 226 9.58 19.01 -20.95
N GLU A 227 9.82 18.38 -22.07
CA GLU A 227 8.92 18.36 -23.21
C GLU A 227 8.34 16.97 -23.44
N ARG A 228 7.11 16.92 -23.91
CA ARG A 228 6.56 15.72 -24.52
C ARG A 228 5.76 16.08 -25.76
N LYS A 229 5.51 15.10 -26.61
CA LYS A 229 4.62 15.28 -27.76
C LYS A 229 3.25 15.71 -27.33
N LYS A 230 2.65 16.65 -28.05
CA LYS A 230 1.28 17.13 -27.81
C LYS A 230 0.25 16.00 -27.97
N GLU A 231 0.44 15.19 -29.01
CA GLU A 231 -0.31 13.96 -29.32
C GLU A 231 0.70 12.91 -29.80
N GLN A 232 0.35 11.63 -29.67
CA GLN A 232 1.26 10.51 -29.96
C GLN A 232 1.88 10.57 -31.37
N ASP A 233 1.10 11.00 -32.37
CA ASP A 233 1.51 11.08 -33.78
C ASP A 233 1.93 12.50 -34.20
N SER A 234 2.01 13.45 -33.26
CA SER A 234 2.41 14.84 -33.54
C SER A 234 3.92 15.01 -33.48
N ASP A 235 4.45 15.90 -34.34
CA ASP A 235 5.81 16.42 -34.22
C ASP A 235 5.89 17.68 -33.34
N GLU A 236 4.76 18.17 -32.84
CA GLU A 236 4.73 19.30 -31.93
C GLU A 236 5.00 18.84 -30.50
N TYR A 237 5.86 19.59 -29.79
CA TYR A 237 6.21 19.36 -28.40
C TYR A 237 5.66 20.49 -27.53
N VAL A 238 5.27 20.13 -26.32
CA VAL A 238 4.76 21.07 -25.29
C VAL A 238 5.63 20.91 -24.05
N GLU A 239 6.02 22.04 -23.48
CA GLU A 239 6.75 22.09 -22.21
C GLU A 239 5.82 21.90 -21.02
N PHE A 240 6.31 21.15 -20.02
CA PHE A 240 5.66 20.93 -18.76
C PHE A 240 6.61 21.23 -17.60
N PRO A 241 6.12 21.80 -16.49
CA PRO A 241 6.86 21.88 -15.25
C PRO A 241 6.97 20.49 -14.62
N PHE A 242 7.90 20.32 -13.68
CA PHE A 242 8.01 19.11 -12.90
C PHE A 242 6.84 18.94 -11.91
N ASP A 243 6.54 17.70 -11.55
CA ASP A 243 5.55 17.35 -10.54
C ASP A 243 6.21 17.18 -9.16
N VAL A 244 7.41 16.63 -9.11
CA VAL A 244 8.15 16.37 -7.87
C VAL A 244 9.63 16.74 -8.02
N GLU A 245 10.18 17.41 -7.02
CA GLU A 245 11.62 17.65 -6.89
C GLU A 245 12.21 16.74 -5.81
N ALA A 246 13.35 16.12 -6.09
CA ALA A 246 14.08 15.30 -5.14
C ALA A 246 14.80 16.15 -4.10
N VAL A 247 14.86 15.66 -2.88
CA VAL A 247 15.63 16.25 -1.78
C VAL A 247 16.84 15.38 -1.45
N TRP A 248 17.93 16.01 -1.03
CA TRP A 248 19.11 15.29 -0.56
C TRP A 248 18.89 14.72 0.84
N VAL A 249 19.01 13.39 0.97
CA VAL A 249 18.96 12.65 2.23
C VAL A 249 20.08 11.62 2.22
N ASP A 250 20.95 11.60 3.21
CA ASP A 250 22.02 10.60 3.38
C ASP A 250 22.84 10.33 2.11
N LYS A 251 23.25 11.37 1.42
CA LYS A 251 24.05 11.34 0.17
C LYS A 251 23.28 10.77 -1.05
N GLN A 252 21.98 10.73 -1.00
CA GLN A 252 21.10 10.33 -2.10
C GLN A 252 20.05 11.40 -2.36
N LEU A 253 19.68 11.58 -3.60
CA LEU A 253 18.48 12.31 -3.99
C LEU A 253 17.27 11.40 -3.77
N THR A 254 16.33 11.84 -2.94
CA THR A 254 15.16 11.04 -2.53
C THR A 254 13.88 11.78 -2.90
N MET A 255 12.90 11.06 -3.46
CA MET A 255 11.57 11.58 -3.76
C MET A 255 10.52 10.49 -3.59
N GLU A 256 9.28 10.88 -3.33
CA GLU A 256 8.11 9.99 -3.34
C GLU A 256 7.36 10.18 -4.66
N LEU A 257 7.13 9.09 -5.38
CA LEU A 257 6.47 9.07 -6.68
C LEU A 257 5.07 8.46 -6.55
N SER A 258 4.10 9.06 -7.25
CA SER A 258 2.68 8.69 -7.18
C SER A 258 2.04 8.35 -8.54
N ASP A 259 2.81 8.20 -9.59
CA ASP A 259 2.33 7.84 -10.92
C ASP A 259 3.04 6.58 -11.44
N SER A 260 2.37 5.85 -12.34
CA SER A 260 2.91 4.63 -12.96
C SER A 260 3.95 4.89 -14.03
N SER A 261 3.84 6.00 -14.73
CA SER A 261 4.72 6.42 -15.82
C SER A 261 5.43 7.70 -15.43
N VAL A 262 6.72 7.61 -15.17
CA VAL A 262 7.51 8.73 -14.67
C VAL A 262 8.76 8.91 -15.52
N MET A 263 8.97 10.13 -16.02
CA MET A 263 10.26 10.54 -16.53
C MET A 263 11.02 11.29 -15.44
N LEU A 264 12.27 10.95 -15.28
CA LEU A 264 13.22 11.66 -14.42
C LEU A 264 14.11 12.54 -15.28
N VAL A 265 14.36 13.75 -14.83
CA VAL A 265 15.37 14.64 -15.40
C VAL A 265 16.31 15.07 -14.28
N LEU A 266 17.60 14.79 -14.45
CA LEU A 266 18.64 15.17 -13.50
C LEU A 266 19.61 16.11 -14.20
N TYR A 267 20.04 17.15 -13.50
CA TYR A 267 21.11 18.02 -13.96
C TYR A 267 22.09 18.34 -12.83
N ALA A 268 23.31 18.74 -13.20
CA ALA A 268 24.34 19.17 -12.26
C ALA A 268 24.84 20.58 -12.59
N ASP A 269 25.20 21.33 -11.57
CA ASP A 269 25.75 22.68 -11.71
C ASP A 269 27.14 22.63 -12.39
N PRO A 270 27.33 23.28 -13.54
CA PRO A 270 28.58 23.24 -14.28
C PRO A 270 29.76 23.85 -13.50
N ALA A 271 29.55 24.85 -12.66
CA ALA A 271 30.60 25.44 -11.85
C ALA A 271 31.25 24.46 -10.86
N GLN A 272 30.49 23.44 -10.42
CA GLN A 272 30.98 22.40 -9.52
C GLN A 272 31.48 21.17 -10.26
N GLU A 273 31.05 20.96 -11.49
CA GLU A 273 31.42 19.82 -12.32
C GLU A 273 32.46 20.18 -13.41
N ALA A 274 33.40 21.05 -13.05
CA ALA A 274 34.48 21.48 -13.94
C ALA A 274 33.99 22.08 -15.28
N GLU A 275 32.96 22.93 -15.17
CA GLU A 275 32.36 23.66 -16.32
C GLU A 275 31.59 22.80 -17.33
N ASN A 276 31.54 21.46 -17.17
CA ASN A 276 30.69 20.65 -18.02
C ASN A 276 29.23 20.79 -17.60
N LYS A 277 28.34 21.09 -18.53
CA LYS A 277 26.91 21.03 -18.33
C LYS A 277 26.47 19.58 -18.46
N ILE A 278 26.07 18.97 -17.33
CA ILE A 278 25.65 17.58 -17.27
C ILE A 278 24.16 17.55 -17.04
N TYR A 279 23.43 16.85 -17.91
CA TYR A 279 22.06 16.47 -17.63
C TYR A 279 21.78 15.05 -18.10
N ALA A 280 20.78 14.43 -17.49
CA ALA A 280 20.37 13.08 -17.85
C ALA A 280 18.86 12.97 -17.70
N TYR A 281 18.24 12.18 -18.56
CA TYR A 281 16.84 11.82 -18.43
C TYR A 281 16.64 10.32 -18.53
N GLY A 282 15.62 9.82 -17.84
CA GLY A 282 15.32 8.40 -17.80
C GLY A 282 13.86 8.14 -17.53
N TYR A 283 13.40 6.92 -17.84
CA TYR A 283 12.00 6.54 -17.68
C TYR A 283 11.87 5.42 -16.67
N LEU A 284 10.86 5.55 -15.81
CA LEU A 284 10.47 4.53 -14.86
C LEU A 284 9.07 4.05 -15.17
N ASP A 285 8.91 2.74 -15.23
CA ASP A 285 7.61 2.08 -15.17
C ASP A 285 7.37 1.59 -13.74
N LEU A 286 6.42 2.22 -13.07
CA LEU A 286 6.03 1.90 -11.70
C LEU A 286 4.70 1.15 -11.64
N SER A 287 4.23 0.59 -12.75
CA SER A 287 2.97 -0.17 -12.84
C SER A 287 2.96 -1.39 -11.89
N SER A 288 4.13 -1.97 -11.59
CA SER A 288 4.29 -3.00 -10.56
C SER A 288 4.18 -2.48 -9.13
N ASN A 289 4.07 -1.16 -8.97
CA ASN A 289 3.92 -0.43 -7.73
C ASN A 289 4.99 -0.81 -6.65
N PRO A 290 6.30 -0.70 -6.93
CA PRO A 290 7.34 -1.01 -5.96
C PRO A 290 7.32 0.00 -4.81
N VAL A 291 7.53 -0.44 -3.56
CA VAL A 291 7.55 0.45 -2.38
C VAL A 291 8.79 1.33 -2.39
N GLU A 292 9.93 0.73 -2.66
CA GLU A 292 11.23 1.40 -2.73
C GLU A 292 11.95 1.03 -4.02
N MET A 293 12.65 2.00 -4.57
CA MET A 293 13.49 1.82 -5.75
C MET A 293 14.78 2.61 -5.56
N THR A 294 15.90 1.97 -5.89
CA THR A 294 17.20 2.65 -5.91
C THR A 294 17.75 2.65 -7.32
N LYS A 295 18.23 3.80 -7.75
CA LYS A 295 18.90 4.00 -9.04
C LYS A 295 20.26 4.68 -8.86
N THR A 296 21.16 4.38 -9.75
CA THR A 296 22.46 5.06 -9.81
C THR A 296 22.56 5.77 -11.16
N LEU A 297 22.94 7.03 -11.15
CA LEU A 297 23.39 7.73 -12.33
C LEU A 297 24.92 7.78 -12.30
N SER A 298 25.56 7.13 -13.28
CA SER A 298 27.02 7.19 -13.44
C SER A 298 27.36 7.99 -14.69
N VAL A 299 27.94 9.16 -14.50
CA VAL A 299 28.45 10.01 -15.57
C VAL A 299 29.96 9.79 -15.70
N ASP A 300 30.41 9.42 -16.86
CA ASP A 300 31.81 9.18 -17.13
C ASP A 300 32.34 10.23 -18.11
N LEU A 301 33.04 11.23 -17.58
CA LEU A 301 33.64 12.32 -18.41
C LEU A 301 34.80 11.87 -19.23
N ASN A 302 35.38 10.67 -19.02
CA ASN A 302 36.40 10.08 -19.85
C ASN A 302 35.83 9.48 -21.15
N LYS A 303 34.53 9.27 -21.26
CA LYS A 303 33.89 8.76 -22.45
C LYS A 303 33.99 9.78 -23.59
N SER A 304 34.31 9.28 -24.75
CA SER A 304 34.22 10.05 -26.00
C SER A 304 32.75 10.18 -26.43
N GLY A 305 32.33 11.36 -26.85
CA GLY A 305 30.96 11.69 -27.24
C GLY A 305 30.18 12.40 -26.13
N ASP A 306 29.17 13.16 -26.57
CA ASP A 306 28.40 14.03 -25.69
C ASP A 306 27.13 13.38 -25.18
N THR A 307 26.77 12.20 -25.70
CA THR A 307 25.56 11.49 -25.31
C THR A 307 25.78 9.99 -25.24
N TRP A 308 25.32 9.35 -24.15
CA TRP A 308 25.34 7.88 -24.01
C TRP A 308 24.24 7.40 -23.05
N THR A 309 24.01 6.08 -23.02
CA THR A 309 23.04 5.43 -22.16
C THR A 309 23.73 4.68 -21.02
N SER A 310 23.17 4.74 -19.82
CA SER A 310 23.61 4.00 -18.65
C SER A 310 22.42 3.66 -17.77
N ASP A 311 22.11 2.39 -17.55
CA ASP A 311 20.89 1.88 -16.89
C ASP A 311 19.65 2.47 -17.59
N ILE A 312 18.79 3.17 -16.85
CA ILE A 312 17.59 3.85 -17.38
C ILE A 312 17.93 5.20 -18.06
N TRP A 313 19.15 5.72 -17.84
CA TRP A 313 19.50 7.10 -18.13
C TRP A 313 20.05 7.29 -19.56
N THR A 314 19.57 8.30 -20.23
CA THR A 314 20.27 8.94 -21.33
C THR A 314 21.02 10.12 -20.75
N VAL A 315 22.34 10.08 -20.80
CA VAL A 315 23.23 11.09 -20.23
C VAL A 315 23.73 11.99 -21.37
N VAL A 316 23.69 13.29 -21.15
CA VAL A 316 24.21 14.29 -22.05
C VAL A 316 25.22 15.17 -21.30
N VAL A 317 26.37 15.38 -21.92
CA VAL A 317 27.41 16.26 -21.40
C VAL A 317 27.74 17.30 -22.47
N GLU A 318 27.38 18.53 -22.18
CA GLU A 318 27.77 19.67 -22.98
C GLU A 318 29.13 20.17 -22.49
N ARG A 319 30.18 19.98 -23.28
CA ARG A 319 31.54 20.43 -22.95
C ARG A 319 31.70 21.88 -23.35
N PRO A 320 32.44 22.68 -22.56
CA PRO A 320 32.78 24.03 -22.98
C PRO A 320 33.54 23.95 -24.30
N ASP A 321 33.19 24.81 -25.25
CA ASP A 321 33.91 24.91 -26.51
C ASP A 321 35.39 25.13 -26.19
N THR A 322 36.22 24.18 -26.55
CA THR A 322 37.67 24.35 -26.42
C THR A 322 38.02 25.53 -27.31
N PRO A 323 38.61 26.62 -26.79
CA PRO A 323 38.98 27.74 -27.63
C PRO A 323 39.89 27.22 -28.75
N VAL A 324 39.46 27.43 -29.98
CA VAL A 324 40.32 27.14 -31.13
C VAL A 324 41.59 27.95 -30.92
N PRO A 325 42.80 27.33 -30.82
CA PRO A 325 44.02 28.09 -30.66
C PRO A 325 44.10 29.07 -31.83
N GLU A 326 44.18 30.37 -31.52
CA GLU A 326 44.39 31.37 -32.54
C GLU A 326 45.64 30.97 -33.32
N PRO A 327 45.60 30.97 -34.68
CA PRO A 327 46.76 30.66 -35.45
C PRO A 327 47.87 31.65 -35.08
N GLU A 328 48.98 31.13 -34.57
CA GLU A 328 50.16 31.94 -34.29
C GLU A 328 50.49 32.76 -35.53
N SER A 329 50.44 34.08 -35.40
CA SER A 329 50.70 35.07 -36.42
C SER A 329 52.18 35.28 -36.64
#